data_259a30feaa4a904dfc1dc98313f12f4b
#
_entry.id   259a30feaa4a904dfc1dc98313f12f4b
#
_cell.length_a   1.000
_cell.length_b   1.000
_cell.length_c   1.000
_cell.angle_alpha   90.00
_cell.angle_beta   90.00
_cell.angle_gamma   90.00
#
_symmetry.space_group_name_H-M   'P 1'
#
loop_
_entity.id
_entity.type
_entity.pdbx_description
1 polymer ?
#
loop_
_entity_poly.entity_id
_entity_poly.type
_entity_poly.pdbx_seq_one_letter_code
_entity_poly.pdbx_strand_id
1 'polypeptide(L)'
;TFFEISTLIALQFFADEQVDVAIIETGMGGRWDATNVVYPLCSVITKIGMDHTEFLGDTLEAIAVEKAGIIKSGRPVISAPQEACVRAVLEKRGEPIRYSDESVGVRLLAGPQRVKVETQERSLSAFELPLLGAAQRENVAVAVTVLEVLSEILSIELAFVEGLEQVRWPGRLMEVSRDPSIWLDGSHNPQGGAVLAENLKACFPDREISFIVGFLEDKDVAGYVRTWHTYAQRAWAVSLLCRRGLAAEEAALRAGMGGLSAKACSLKAAWQEASAWAQEEAGRMVVVCGSLYLMEACVEEGLLHAELFQFA
;
A
#
# COMPACT_ATOMS: atom_id res chain seq x y z
N THR A 1 -25.65 -5.54 1.57
CA THR A 1 -24.74 -4.38 1.69
C THR A 1 -24.24 -3.97 0.31
N PHE A 2 -23.69 -2.76 0.21
CA PHE A 2 -23.07 -2.28 -1.03
C PHE A 2 -21.90 -3.20 -1.44
N PHE A 3 -21.07 -3.65 -0.49
CA PHE A 3 -19.95 -4.51 -0.77
C PHE A 3 -20.36 -5.90 -1.28
N GLU A 4 -21.43 -6.49 -0.75
CA GLU A 4 -21.99 -7.76 -1.25
C GLU A 4 -22.46 -7.63 -2.69
N ILE A 5 -23.14 -6.53 -3.03
CA ILE A 5 -23.60 -6.26 -4.41
C ILE A 5 -22.40 -6.08 -5.34
N SER A 6 -21.40 -5.29 -4.94
CA SER A 6 -20.19 -5.07 -5.74
C SER A 6 -19.42 -6.39 -5.96
N THR A 7 -19.35 -7.24 -4.95
CA THR A 7 -18.72 -8.57 -5.06
C THR A 7 -19.47 -9.46 -6.07
N LEU A 8 -20.80 -9.48 -6.01
CA LEU A 8 -21.61 -10.24 -6.97
C LEU A 8 -21.44 -9.73 -8.40
N ILE A 9 -21.43 -8.41 -8.60
CA ILE A 9 -21.21 -7.81 -9.92
C ILE A 9 -19.82 -8.19 -10.45
N ALA A 10 -18.77 -8.11 -9.62
CA ALA A 10 -17.42 -8.48 -10.02
C ALA A 10 -17.31 -9.97 -10.40
N LEU A 11 -17.88 -10.85 -9.60
CA LEU A 11 -17.88 -12.29 -9.91
C LEU A 11 -18.64 -12.63 -11.19
N GLN A 12 -19.81 -11.96 -11.41
CA GLN A 12 -20.55 -12.12 -12.64
C GLN A 12 -19.76 -11.60 -13.85
N PHE A 13 -19.13 -10.43 -13.72
CA PHE A 13 -18.29 -9.86 -14.76
C PHE A 13 -17.13 -10.78 -15.14
N PHE A 14 -16.39 -11.34 -14.14
CA PHE A 14 -15.32 -12.30 -14.41
C PHE A 14 -15.81 -13.57 -15.11
N ALA A 15 -17.02 -14.03 -14.77
CA ALA A 15 -17.64 -15.18 -15.44
C ALA A 15 -18.02 -14.87 -16.88
N ASP A 16 -18.60 -13.69 -17.14
CA ASP A 16 -19.01 -13.24 -18.48
C ASP A 16 -17.80 -13.02 -19.39
N GLU A 17 -16.71 -12.42 -18.85
CA GLU A 17 -15.44 -12.20 -19.56
C GLU A 17 -14.58 -13.47 -19.68
N GLN A 18 -14.98 -14.57 -19.04
CA GLN A 18 -14.26 -15.86 -19.06
C GLN A 18 -12.75 -15.71 -18.69
N VAL A 19 -12.46 -14.95 -17.64
CA VAL A 19 -11.08 -14.71 -17.22
C VAL A 19 -10.37 -16.01 -16.83
N ASP A 20 -9.10 -16.18 -17.20
CA ASP A 20 -8.29 -17.34 -16.84
C ASP A 20 -8.00 -17.42 -15.36
N VAL A 21 -7.74 -16.27 -14.73
CA VAL A 21 -7.45 -16.13 -13.29
C VAL A 21 -8.11 -14.88 -12.75
N ALA A 22 -8.85 -14.98 -11.64
CA ALA A 22 -9.39 -13.87 -10.89
C ALA A 22 -8.60 -13.68 -9.59
N ILE A 23 -8.15 -12.44 -9.32
CA ILE A 23 -7.51 -12.06 -8.05
C ILE A 23 -8.57 -11.38 -7.19
N ILE A 24 -8.94 -12.02 -6.08
CA ILE A 24 -10.03 -11.57 -5.22
C ILE A 24 -9.44 -11.09 -3.88
N GLU A 25 -9.56 -9.80 -3.59
CA GLU A 25 -9.16 -9.22 -2.33
C GLU A 25 -10.35 -9.14 -1.37
N THR A 26 -10.14 -9.53 -0.09
CA THR A 26 -11.14 -9.38 0.96
C THR A 26 -11.37 -7.91 1.30
N GLY A 27 -12.62 -7.51 1.51
CA GLY A 27 -12.94 -6.15 1.96
C GLY A 27 -12.56 -5.91 3.41
N MET A 28 -12.90 -6.85 4.32
CA MET A 28 -12.55 -6.78 5.73
C MET A 28 -12.53 -8.18 6.37
N GLY A 29 -11.51 -8.45 7.19
CA GLY A 29 -11.37 -9.73 7.88
C GLY A 29 -11.08 -10.88 6.91
N GLY A 30 -12.05 -11.76 6.72
CA GLY A 30 -11.94 -12.90 5.81
C GLY A 30 -13.08 -13.89 5.98
N ARG A 31 -13.30 -14.42 7.18
CA ARG A 31 -14.28 -15.47 7.46
C ARG A 31 -15.69 -15.12 6.97
N TRP A 32 -16.15 -13.90 7.24
CA TRP A 32 -17.48 -13.39 6.94
C TRP A 32 -17.50 -12.41 5.79
N ASP A 33 -16.37 -12.26 5.10
CA ASP A 33 -16.28 -11.38 3.95
C ASP A 33 -17.09 -11.93 2.77
N ALA A 34 -17.75 -11.04 2.03
CA ALA A 34 -18.57 -11.42 0.88
C ALA A 34 -17.76 -12.18 -0.18
N THR A 35 -16.46 -11.88 -0.31
CA THR A 35 -15.56 -12.55 -1.27
C THR A 35 -15.25 -14.00 -0.87
N ASN A 36 -15.51 -14.40 0.38
CA ASN A 36 -15.20 -15.74 0.87
C ASN A 36 -16.12 -16.85 0.34
N VAL A 37 -17.03 -16.52 -0.56
CA VAL A 37 -17.88 -17.48 -1.29
C VAL A 37 -17.09 -18.29 -2.32
N VAL A 38 -15.94 -17.79 -2.76
CA VAL A 38 -15.11 -18.45 -3.78
C VAL A 38 -14.37 -19.67 -3.22
N TYR A 39 -14.07 -20.64 -4.11
CA TYR A 39 -13.15 -21.74 -3.83
C TYR A 39 -11.86 -21.51 -4.61
N PRO A 40 -10.82 -20.95 -3.98
CA PRO A 40 -9.67 -20.40 -4.67
C PRO A 40 -8.69 -21.48 -5.16
N LEU A 41 -7.83 -21.14 -6.13
CA LEU A 41 -6.66 -21.93 -6.50
C LEU A 41 -5.65 -21.97 -5.35
N CYS A 42 -5.43 -20.86 -4.68
CA CYS A 42 -4.65 -20.73 -3.45
C CYS A 42 -5.20 -19.58 -2.59
N SER A 43 -4.99 -19.65 -1.27
CA SER A 43 -5.29 -18.55 -0.33
C SER A 43 -4.01 -17.81 0.01
N VAL A 44 -4.06 -16.49 0.01
CA VAL A 44 -2.90 -15.63 0.29
C VAL A 44 -3.16 -14.78 1.54
N ILE A 45 -2.27 -14.85 2.51
CA ILE A 45 -2.31 -14.05 3.74
C ILE A 45 -1.11 -13.11 3.73
N THR A 46 -1.36 -11.82 3.50
CA THR A 46 -0.33 -10.79 3.60
C THR A 46 0.03 -10.52 5.06
N LYS A 47 0.99 -9.64 5.33
CA LYS A 47 1.40 -9.28 6.70
C LYS A 47 0.17 -8.85 7.52
N ILE A 48 -0.06 -9.54 8.65
CA ILE A 48 -1.13 -9.19 9.58
C ILE A 48 -0.61 -8.16 10.58
N GLY A 49 -1.35 -7.08 10.74
CA GLY A 49 -1.12 -6.02 11.70
C GLY A 49 -2.40 -5.64 12.41
N MET A 50 -2.31 -4.74 13.40
CA MET A 50 -3.46 -4.19 14.12
C MET A 50 -4.21 -3.23 13.21
N ASP A 51 -5.39 -3.62 12.76
CA ASP A 51 -6.30 -2.82 11.94
C ASP A 51 -7.74 -3.25 12.17
N HIS A 52 -8.70 -2.35 11.97
CA HIS A 52 -10.13 -2.62 12.15
C HIS A 52 -10.47 -3.29 13.50
N THR A 53 -9.79 -2.87 14.57
CA THR A 53 -9.88 -3.50 15.89
C THR A 53 -11.29 -3.50 16.48
N GLU A 54 -12.13 -2.52 16.10
CA GLU A 54 -13.54 -2.46 16.50
C GLU A 54 -14.38 -3.64 15.96
N PHE A 55 -13.94 -4.26 14.85
CA PHE A 55 -14.68 -5.34 14.18
C PHE A 55 -13.98 -6.69 14.27
N LEU A 56 -12.65 -6.70 14.20
CA LEU A 56 -11.87 -7.94 14.10
C LEU A 56 -11.26 -8.38 15.44
N GLY A 57 -11.36 -7.54 16.47
CA GLY A 57 -10.78 -7.77 17.79
C GLY A 57 -9.50 -6.99 18.03
N ASP A 58 -9.09 -6.93 19.28
CA ASP A 58 -8.03 -6.09 19.82
C ASP A 58 -6.67 -6.81 19.97
N THR A 59 -6.54 -8.01 19.39
CA THR A 59 -5.29 -8.78 19.38
C THR A 59 -4.96 -9.29 17.98
N LEU A 60 -3.67 -9.48 17.71
CA LEU A 60 -3.21 -10.06 16.42
C LEU A 60 -3.80 -11.45 16.18
N GLU A 61 -3.95 -12.25 17.24
CA GLU A 61 -4.55 -13.59 17.16
C GLU A 61 -6.02 -13.53 16.74
N ALA A 62 -6.82 -12.60 17.29
CA ALA A 62 -8.21 -12.43 16.91
C ALA A 62 -8.34 -12.04 15.44
N ILE A 63 -7.55 -11.05 14.98
CA ILE A 63 -7.49 -10.63 13.58
C ILE A 63 -7.05 -11.79 12.69
N ALA A 64 -6.04 -12.56 13.10
CA ALA A 64 -5.54 -13.72 12.37
C ALA A 64 -6.61 -14.82 12.21
N VAL A 65 -7.42 -15.06 13.23
CA VAL A 65 -8.54 -16.03 13.19
C VAL A 65 -9.56 -15.64 12.11
N GLU A 66 -9.92 -14.37 12.05
CA GLU A 66 -10.85 -13.87 11.03
C GLU A 66 -10.25 -13.95 9.61
N LYS A 67 -8.98 -13.53 9.44
CA LYS A 67 -8.31 -13.61 8.13
C LYS A 67 -8.06 -15.06 7.69
N ALA A 68 -7.70 -15.97 8.60
CA ALA A 68 -7.56 -17.39 8.32
C ALA A 68 -8.86 -18.07 7.86
N GLY A 69 -10.00 -17.39 8.00
CA GLY A 69 -11.30 -17.87 7.51
C GLY A 69 -11.38 -18.05 5.99
N ILE A 70 -10.48 -17.45 5.21
CA ILE A 70 -10.41 -17.65 3.74
C ILE A 70 -9.66 -18.92 3.34
N ILE A 71 -8.95 -19.56 4.25
CA ILE A 71 -8.23 -20.80 3.98
C ILE A 71 -9.24 -21.93 3.73
N LYS A 72 -9.11 -22.59 2.59
CA LYS A 72 -9.98 -23.72 2.19
C LYS A 72 -9.20 -25.02 2.22
N SER A 73 -9.85 -26.09 2.71
CA SER A 73 -9.22 -27.38 2.79
C SER A 73 -8.78 -27.93 1.43
N GLY A 74 -7.60 -28.52 1.38
CA GLY A 74 -7.00 -29.06 0.17
C GLY A 74 -6.51 -28.02 -0.83
N ARG A 75 -6.38 -26.75 -0.41
CA ARG A 75 -5.83 -25.67 -1.25
C ARG A 75 -4.53 -25.12 -0.66
N PRO A 76 -3.53 -24.83 -1.49
CA PRO A 76 -2.30 -24.19 -1.02
C PRO A 76 -2.57 -22.89 -0.29
N VAL A 77 -1.78 -22.64 0.75
CA VAL A 77 -1.81 -21.39 1.51
C VAL A 77 -0.43 -20.73 1.41
N ILE A 78 -0.41 -19.49 1.01
CA ILE A 78 0.80 -18.67 0.97
C ILE A 78 0.66 -17.57 2.04
N SER A 79 1.70 -17.37 2.84
CA SER A 79 1.71 -16.30 3.84
C SER A 79 2.96 -15.44 3.74
N ALA A 80 2.80 -14.12 3.92
CA ALA A 80 3.91 -13.25 4.28
C ALA A 80 4.54 -13.69 5.60
N PRO A 81 5.73 -13.17 5.96
CA PRO A 81 6.30 -13.32 7.29
C PRO A 81 5.32 -12.84 8.36
N GLN A 82 5.12 -13.62 9.40
CA GLN A 82 4.15 -13.32 10.46
C GLN A 82 4.81 -13.39 11.84
N GLU A 83 4.22 -12.66 12.80
CA GLU A 83 4.53 -12.85 14.22
C GLU A 83 4.21 -14.28 14.67
N ALA A 84 4.94 -14.80 15.67
CA ALA A 84 4.78 -16.17 16.14
C ALA A 84 3.35 -16.52 16.58
N CYS A 85 2.66 -15.59 17.22
CA CYS A 85 1.26 -15.76 17.65
C CYS A 85 0.31 -15.91 16.45
N VAL A 86 0.55 -15.15 15.38
CA VAL A 86 -0.21 -15.25 14.12
C VAL A 86 0.08 -16.57 13.41
N ARG A 87 1.35 -16.96 13.27
CA ARG A 87 1.73 -18.26 12.68
C ARG A 87 1.00 -19.40 13.37
N ALA A 88 1.00 -19.42 14.70
CA ALA A 88 0.31 -20.46 15.48
C ALA A 88 -1.20 -20.53 15.19
N VAL A 89 -1.85 -19.38 14.89
CA VAL A 89 -3.27 -19.36 14.50
C VAL A 89 -3.46 -19.93 13.09
N LEU A 90 -2.63 -19.51 12.14
CA LEU A 90 -2.73 -19.98 10.74
C LEU A 90 -2.50 -21.48 10.65
N GLU A 91 -1.48 -22.00 11.31
CA GLU A 91 -1.10 -23.42 11.31
C GLU A 91 -2.17 -24.33 11.92
N LYS A 92 -2.96 -23.83 12.88
CA LYS A 92 -4.12 -24.55 13.43
C LYS A 92 -5.22 -24.84 12.40
N ARG A 93 -5.21 -24.20 11.23
CA ARG A 93 -6.14 -24.51 10.14
C ARG A 93 -5.86 -25.88 9.50
N GLY A 94 -4.67 -26.46 9.74
CA GLY A 94 -4.30 -27.81 9.33
C GLY A 94 -3.84 -27.94 7.87
N GLU A 95 -3.80 -26.86 7.10
CA GLU A 95 -3.29 -26.85 5.73
C GLU A 95 -1.81 -26.45 5.72
N PRO A 96 -0.98 -27.05 4.84
CA PRO A 96 0.41 -26.65 4.68
C PRO A 96 0.51 -25.18 4.23
N ILE A 97 1.36 -24.40 4.90
CA ILE A 97 1.57 -22.98 4.58
C ILE A 97 2.97 -22.79 4.01
N ARG A 98 3.08 -22.17 2.84
CA ARG A 98 4.35 -21.66 2.32
C ARG A 98 4.54 -20.23 2.82
N TYR A 99 5.51 -20.03 3.71
CA TYR A 99 5.92 -18.69 4.13
C TYR A 99 6.91 -18.11 3.11
N SER A 100 6.63 -16.92 2.63
CA SER A 100 7.41 -16.31 1.55
C SER A 100 8.87 -16.02 1.93
N ASP A 101 9.15 -15.72 3.19
CA ASP A 101 10.51 -15.51 3.72
C ASP A 101 11.35 -16.78 3.82
N GLU A 102 10.73 -17.93 3.81
CA GLU A 102 11.41 -19.23 3.85
C GLU A 102 11.77 -19.75 2.43
N SER A 103 11.06 -19.24 1.41
CA SER A 103 11.19 -19.71 0.03
C SER A 103 11.73 -18.68 -0.95
N VAL A 104 11.58 -17.38 -0.67
CA VAL A 104 11.94 -16.31 -1.59
C VAL A 104 12.77 -15.24 -0.91
N GLY A 105 13.97 -15.01 -1.41
CA GLY A 105 14.84 -13.90 -1.00
C GLY A 105 14.72 -12.72 -1.98
N VAL A 106 14.33 -11.55 -1.48
CA VAL A 106 14.33 -10.29 -2.25
C VAL A 106 15.42 -9.39 -1.70
N ARG A 107 16.50 -9.22 -2.47
CA ARG A 107 17.66 -8.44 -2.08
C ARG A 107 17.75 -7.14 -2.85
N LEU A 108 17.86 -6.03 -2.14
CA LEU A 108 18.18 -4.74 -2.72
C LEU A 108 19.65 -4.72 -3.18
N LEU A 109 19.90 -4.22 -4.39
CA LEU A 109 21.24 -4.10 -4.97
C LEU A 109 21.77 -2.66 -4.82
N ALA A 110 21.62 -1.85 -5.87
CA ALA A 110 22.06 -0.47 -5.88
C ALA A 110 20.85 0.46 -6.00
N GLY A 111 20.80 1.51 -5.18
CA GLY A 111 19.67 2.42 -5.14
C GLY A 111 18.40 1.79 -4.49
N PRO A 112 17.30 2.53 -4.43
CA PRO A 112 16.11 2.14 -3.69
C PRO A 112 15.19 1.13 -4.41
N GLN A 113 15.39 0.89 -5.70
CA GLN A 113 14.46 0.16 -6.56
C GLN A 113 15.07 -1.08 -7.22
N ARG A 114 16.39 -1.17 -7.38
CA ARG A 114 17.01 -2.29 -8.07
C ARG A 114 17.11 -3.50 -7.16
N VAL A 115 16.38 -4.55 -7.51
CA VAL A 115 16.27 -5.77 -6.71
C VAL A 115 16.75 -7.00 -7.47
N LYS A 116 17.17 -8.00 -6.72
CA LYS A 116 17.36 -9.37 -7.20
C LYS A 116 16.47 -10.29 -6.38
N VAL A 117 15.77 -11.18 -7.07
CA VAL A 117 14.89 -12.17 -6.45
C VAL A 117 15.49 -13.55 -6.66
N GLU A 118 15.60 -14.30 -5.58
CA GLU A 118 16.10 -15.68 -5.57
C GLU A 118 15.08 -16.56 -4.87
N THR A 119 14.71 -17.67 -5.49
CA THR A 119 13.85 -18.69 -4.91
C THR A 119 14.64 -20.00 -4.82
N GLN A 120 14.06 -21.04 -4.26
CA GLN A 120 14.68 -22.37 -4.23
C GLN A 120 14.85 -22.95 -5.65
N GLU A 121 14.00 -22.57 -6.59
CA GLU A 121 13.97 -23.12 -7.94
C GLU A 121 14.53 -22.16 -8.99
N ARG A 122 14.54 -20.84 -8.72
CA ARG A 122 14.83 -19.82 -9.73
C ARG A 122 15.73 -18.72 -9.16
N SER A 123 16.54 -18.14 -10.04
CA SER A 123 17.24 -16.88 -9.80
C SER A 123 16.82 -15.92 -10.89
N LEU A 124 15.98 -14.94 -10.55
CA LEU A 124 15.55 -13.94 -11.50
C LEU A 124 16.69 -12.94 -11.79
N SER A 125 16.74 -12.44 -13.01
CA SER A 125 17.66 -11.34 -13.35
C SER A 125 17.38 -10.13 -12.47
N ALA A 126 18.38 -9.28 -12.21
CA ALA A 126 18.17 -8.05 -11.48
C ALA A 126 17.31 -7.08 -12.28
N PHE A 127 16.28 -6.49 -11.65
CA PHE A 127 15.34 -5.60 -12.30
C PHE A 127 15.01 -4.38 -11.41
N GLU A 128 14.34 -3.38 -11.99
CA GLU A 128 13.86 -2.20 -11.29
C GLU A 128 12.43 -2.45 -10.78
N LEU A 129 12.26 -2.48 -9.47
CA LEU A 129 10.93 -2.58 -8.85
C LEU A 129 10.32 -1.18 -8.73
N PRO A 130 9.19 -0.91 -9.39
CA PRO A 130 8.57 0.43 -9.36
C PRO A 130 8.05 0.85 -7.98
N LEU A 131 7.85 -0.12 -7.07
CA LEU A 131 7.31 0.10 -5.73
C LEU A 131 8.44 0.21 -4.71
N LEU A 132 8.44 1.31 -3.94
CA LEU A 132 9.47 1.60 -2.95
C LEU A 132 9.15 1.03 -1.57
N GLY A 133 10.21 0.65 -0.85
CA GLY A 133 10.16 0.33 0.57
C GLY A 133 10.24 -1.16 0.92
N ALA A 134 10.50 -1.44 2.20
CA ALA A 134 10.67 -2.79 2.72
C ALA A 134 9.40 -3.63 2.60
N ALA A 135 8.25 -3.04 2.92
CA ALA A 135 6.95 -3.71 2.79
C ALA A 135 6.66 -4.18 1.36
N GLN A 136 7.07 -3.40 0.35
CA GLN A 136 6.88 -3.79 -1.04
C GLN A 136 7.79 -4.96 -1.45
N ARG A 137 8.99 -5.04 -0.89
CA ARG A 137 9.86 -6.22 -1.10
C ARG A 137 9.27 -7.48 -0.45
N GLU A 138 8.65 -7.36 0.73
CA GLU A 138 7.88 -8.47 1.34
C GLU A 138 6.70 -8.87 0.43
N ASN A 139 5.96 -7.91 -0.12
CA ASN A 139 4.87 -8.16 -1.05
C ASN A 139 5.36 -8.85 -2.34
N VAL A 140 6.53 -8.46 -2.86
CA VAL A 140 7.16 -9.15 -4.01
C VAL A 140 7.48 -10.60 -3.66
N ALA A 141 8.04 -10.88 -2.48
CA ALA A 141 8.29 -12.26 -2.06
C ALA A 141 7.01 -13.09 -2.01
N VAL A 142 5.92 -12.52 -1.47
CA VAL A 142 4.59 -13.16 -1.48
C VAL A 142 4.12 -13.40 -2.91
N ALA A 143 4.17 -12.38 -3.77
CA ALA A 143 3.70 -12.47 -5.15
C ALA A 143 4.48 -13.54 -5.93
N VAL A 144 5.81 -13.58 -5.79
CA VAL A 144 6.65 -14.61 -6.45
C VAL A 144 6.28 -16.00 -5.95
N THR A 145 6.09 -16.18 -4.64
CA THR A 145 5.65 -17.49 -4.07
C THR A 145 4.29 -17.90 -4.64
N VAL A 146 3.35 -16.97 -4.78
CA VAL A 146 2.04 -17.21 -5.39
C VAL A 146 2.19 -17.61 -6.86
N LEU A 147 3.01 -16.90 -7.62
CA LEU A 147 3.24 -17.17 -9.04
C LEU A 147 3.88 -18.55 -9.25
N GLU A 148 4.83 -18.98 -8.40
CA GLU A 148 5.37 -20.33 -8.44
C GLU A 148 4.28 -21.40 -8.23
N VAL A 149 3.44 -21.22 -7.21
CA VAL A 149 2.32 -22.14 -6.94
C VAL A 149 1.32 -22.16 -8.10
N LEU A 150 1.00 -21.02 -8.68
CA LEU A 150 0.08 -20.95 -9.84
C LEU A 150 0.70 -21.59 -11.08
N SER A 151 2.01 -21.39 -11.32
CA SER A 151 2.73 -22.04 -12.42
C SER A 151 2.66 -23.58 -12.30
N GLU A 152 2.81 -24.12 -11.09
CA GLU A 152 2.65 -25.56 -10.81
C GLU A 152 1.21 -26.04 -11.08
N ILE A 153 0.20 -25.33 -10.53
CA ILE A 153 -1.23 -25.73 -10.63
C ILE A 153 -1.74 -25.67 -12.07
N LEU A 154 -1.40 -24.59 -12.78
CA LEU A 154 -1.90 -24.33 -14.13
C LEU A 154 -1.01 -24.95 -15.21
N SER A 155 0.18 -25.43 -14.86
CA SER A 155 1.19 -25.96 -15.79
C SER A 155 1.55 -24.94 -16.89
N ILE A 156 1.75 -23.67 -16.50
CA ILE A 156 2.10 -22.57 -17.39
C ILE A 156 3.44 -21.94 -16.98
N GLU A 157 4.13 -21.37 -17.94
CA GLU A 157 5.30 -20.53 -17.69
C GLU A 157 4.86 -19.05 -17.55
N LEU A 158 5.33 -18.40 -16.49
CA LEU A 158 4.98 -17.01 -16.16
C LEU A 158 6.16 -16.08 -16.34
N ALA A 159 5.89 -14.89 -16.88
CA ALA A 159 6.85 -13.81 -17.09
C ALA A 159 7.04 -13.00 -15.80
N PHE A 160 7.78 -13.55 -14.82
CA PHE A 160 7.93 -12.97 -13.48
C PHE A 160 8.52 -11.56 -13.49
N VAL A 161 9.64 -11.37 -14.19
CA VAL A 161 10.36 -10.08 -14.19
C VAL A 161 9.55 -9.01 -14.90
N GLU A 162 9.07 -9.31 -16.10
CA GLU A 162 8.26 -8.40 -16.91
C GLU A 162 7.00 -7.94 -16.17
N GLY A 163 6.34 -8.87 -15.47
CA GLY A 163 5.17 -8.54 -14.65
C GLY A 163 5.51 -7.63 -13.47
N LEU A 164 6.62 -7.89 -12.78
CA LEU A 164 7.05 -7.09 -11.61
C LEU A 164 7.56 -5.69 -12.00
N GLU A 165 8.23 -5.54 -13.16
CA GLU A 165 8.69 -4.25 -13.67
C GLU A 165 7.54 -3.35 -14.14
N GLN A 166 6.42 -3.94 -14.55
CA GLN A 166 5.25 -3.21 -15.04
C GLN A 166 4.24 -2.86 -13.95
N VAL A 167 4.46 -3.31 -12.70
CA VAL A 167 3.53 -3.03 -11.60
C VAL A 167 3.37 -1.53 -11.40
N ARG A 168 2.12 -1.07 -11.41
CA ARG A 168 1.74 0.30 -11.06
C ARG A 168 0.73 0.27 -9.94
N TRP A 169 1.04 0.94 -8.85
CA TRP A 169 0.12 1.08 -7.73
C TRP A 169 0.08 2.53 -7.27
N PRO A 170 -0.84 3.31 -7.79
CA PRO A 170 -0.92 4.74 -7.48
C PRO A 170 -1.03 4.99 -5.98
N GLY A 171 -0.32 6.03 -5.50
CA GLY A 171 -0.39 6.44 -4.10
C GLY A 171 0.38 5.56 -3.11
N ARG A 172 1.36 4.80 -3.56
CA ARG A 172 2.33 4.12 -2.67
C ARG A 172 3.73 4.65 -2.92
N LEU A 173 4.02 5.83 -2.35
CA LEU A 173 5.26 6.58 -2.53
C LEU A 173 5.67 6.61 -4.01
N MET A 174 4.75 7.13 -4.84
CA MET A 174 4.86 7.16 -6.30
C MET A 174 5.41 8.49 -6.77
N GLU A 175 6.47 8.48 -7.58
CA GLU A 175 7.00 9.67 -8.24
C GLU A 175 6.04 10.14 -9.35
N VAL A 176 5.60 11.39 -9.29
CA VAL A 176 4.71 12.00 -10.30
C VAL A 176 5.36 13.12 -11.06
N SER A 177 6.46 13.66 -10.55
CA SER A 177 7.30 14.65 -11.23
C SER A 177 8.73 14.52 -10.74
N ARG A 178 9.69 14.70 -11.68
CA ARG A 178 11.13 14.69 -11.37
C ARG A 178 11.70 16.09 -11.17
N ASP A 179 11.10 17.07 -11.81
CA ASP A 179 11.51 18.48 -11.69
C ASP A 179 10.25 19.37 -11.69
N PRO A 180 9.84 19.90 -10.52
CA PRO A 180 10.33 19.53 -9.17
C PRO A 180 10.05 18.07 -8.80
N SER A 181 10.85 17.51 -7.89
CA SER A 181 10.64 16.15 -7.39
C SER A 181 9.40 16.10 -6.51
N ILE A 182 8.32 15.47 -6.99
CA ILE A 182 7.02 15.35 -6.29
C ILE A 182 6.60 13.88 -6.22
N TRP A 183 6.22 13.46 -5.02
CA TRP A 183 5.83 12.10 -4.68
C TRP A 183 4.46 12.06 -4.02
N LEU A 184 3.68 11.02 -4.32
CA LEU A 184 2.37 10.79 -3.72
C LEU A 184 2.38 9.58 -2.80
N ASP A 185 1.77 9.71 -1.62
CA ASP A 185 1.55 8.60 -0.71
C ASP A 185 0.15 8.65 -0.09
N GLY A 186 -0.64 7.59 -0.26
CA GLY A 186 -2.04 7.50 0.20
C GLY A 186 -2.20 7.09 1.66
N SER A 187 -1.11 7.00 2.44
CA SER A 187 -1.18 6.69 3.86
C SER A 187 -1.95 7.78 4.62
N HIS A 188 -2.76 7.35 5.60
CA HIS A 188 -3.71 8.24 6.28
C HIS A 188 -4.01 7.80 7.73
N ASN A 189 -3.30 6.82 8.24
CA ASN A 189 -3.40 6.32 9.62
C ASN A 189 -2.00 6.15 10.23
N PRO A 190 -1.86 6.03 11.56
CA PRO A 190 -0.55 5.95 12.21
C PRO A 190 0.34 4.81 11.70
N GLN A 191 -0.22 3.66 11.36
CA GLN A 191 0.52 2.53 10.81
C GLN A 191 1.09 2.85 9.41
N GLY A 192 0.26 3.42 8.52
CA GLY A 192 0.70 3.89 7.20
C GLY A 192 1.75 5.00 7.30
N GLY A 193 1.60 5.90 8.26
CA GLY A 193 2.57 6.95 8.53
C GLY A 193 3.93 6.41 8.99
N ALA A 194 3.95 5.36 9.81
CA ALA A 194 5.19 4.69 10.20
C ALA A 194 5.92 4.08 9.00
N VAL A 195 5.17 3.42 8.11
CA VAL A 195 5.72 2.86 6.86
C VAL A 195 6.25 3.98 5.95
N LEU A 196 5.53 5.11 5.82
CA LEU A 196 6.02 6.28 5.09
C LEU A 196 7.34 6.78 5.67
N ALA A 197 7.43 6.95 7.01
CA ALA A 197 8.65 7.38 7.69
C ALA A 197 9.84 6.44 7.42
N GLU A 198 9.63 5.13 7.50
CA GLU A 198 10.65 4.13 7.20
C GLU A 198 11.12 4.22 5.74
N ASN A 199 10.20 4.39 4.81
CA ASN A 199 10.50 4.52 3.39
C ASN A 199 11.26 5.82 3.09
N LEU A 200 10.87 6.94 3.68
CA LEU A 200 11.57 8.22 3.53
C LEU A 200 13.02 8.10 4.03
N LYS A 201 13.21 7.49 5.21
CA LYS A 201 14.53 7.25 5.77
C LYS A 201 15.41 6.35 4.90
N ALA A 202 14.82 5.27 4.38
CA ALA A 202 15.57 4.27 3.63
C ALA A 202 15.88 4.68 2.19
N CYS A 203 14.94 5.38 1.53
CA CYS A 203 15.05 5.70 0.10
C CYS A 203 15.59 7.11 -0.16
N PHE A 204 15.43 8.02 0.80
CA PHE A 204 15.76 9.45 0.64
C PHE A 204 16.52 10.03 1.86
N PRO A 205 17.59 9.38 2.34
CA PRO A 205 18.27 9.76 3.59
C PRO A 205 18.83 11.18 3.58
N ASP A 206 19.21 11.67 2.40
CA ASP A 206 19.89 12.96 2.22
C ASP A 206 18.98 14.04 1.59
N ARG A 207 17.65 13.79 1.54
CA ARG A 207 16.70 14.72 0.94
C ARG A 207 16.09 15.64 2.00
N GLU A 208 15.96 16.92 1.66
CA GLU A 208 15.06 17.83 2.36
C GLU A 208 13.64 17.64 1.85
N ILE A 209 12.69 17.43 2.76
CA ILE A 209 11.33 17.04 2.40
C ILE A 209 10.34 18.09 2.88
N SER A 210 9.47 18.53 1.99
CA SER A 210 8.27 19.28 2.33
C SER A 210 7.01 18.45 2.10
N PHE A 211 5.92 18.81 2.78
CA PHE A 211 4.70 18.04 2.74
C PHE A 211 3.49 18.88 2.36
N ILE A 212 2.62 18.34 1.49
CA ILE A 212 1.26 18.82 1.28
C ILE A 212 0.34 17.76 1.88
N VAL A 213 -0.49 18.17 2.86
CA VAL A 213 -1.33 17.22 3.61
C VAL A 213 -2.80 17.62 3.56
N GLY A 214 -3.67 16.62 3.40
CA GLY A 214 -5.12 16.76 3.48
C GLY A 214 -5.73 15.52 4.14
N PHE A 215 -6.73 15.70 5.00
CA PHE A 215 -7.22 14.64 5.87
C PHE A 215 -8.75 14.53 5.87
N LEU A 216 -9.24 13.35 6.22
CA LEU A 216 -10.64 13.12 6.56
C LEU A 216 -10.85 13.29 8.08
N GLU A 217 -12.07 13.67 8.47
CA GLU A 217 -12.44 13.99 9.87
C GLU A 217 -12.34 12.80 10.83
N ASP A 218 -12.55 11.58 10.31
CA ASP A 218 -12.55 10.31 11.06
C ASP A 218 -11.14 9.73 11.28
N LYS A 219 -10.08 10.40 10.82
CA LYS A 219 -8.72 9.88 10.93
C LYS A 219 -7.96 10.45 12.13
N ASP A 220 -7.08 9.62 12.71
CA ASP A 220 -6.12 10.06 13.72
C ASP A 220 -4.96 10.84 13.07
N VAL A 221 -5.23 12.11 12.75
CA VAL A 221 -4.28 13.00 12.10
C VAL A 221 -3.02 13.20 12.96
N ALA A 222 -3.20 13.42 14.26
CA ALA A 222 -2.08 13.67 15.17
C ALA A 222 -1.18 12.44 15.30
N GLY A 223 -1.76 11.25 15.45
CA GLY A 223 -1.02 9.99 15.49
C GLY A 223 -0.28 9.72 14.18
N TYR A 224 -0.93 9.94 13.03
CA TYR A 224 -0.32 9.79 11.71
C TYR A 224 0.90 10.71 11.52
N VAL A 225 0.72 12.00 11.75
CA VAL A 225 1.76 13.01 11.58
C VAL A 225 2.94 12.79 12.54
N ARG A 226 2.68 12.37 13.79
CA ARG A 226 3.72 12.09 14.80
C ARG A 226 4.76 11.08 14.34
N THR A 227 4.43 10.20 13.42
CA THR A 227 5.36 9.17 12.92
C THR A 227 6.44 9.72 12.00
N TRP A 228 6.19 10.84 11.31
CA TRP A 228 7.10 11.35 10.27
C TRP A 228 7.37 12.86 10.32
N HIS A 229 6.72 13.64 11.19
CA HIS A 229 6.85 15.11 11.22
C HIS A 229 8.28 15.63 11.31
N THR A 230 9.20 14.84 11.89
CA THR A 230 10.62 15.21 12.03
C THR A 230 11.36 15.29 10.69
N TYR A 231 10.80 14.72 9.62
CA TYR A 231 11.36 14.86 8.27
C TYR A 231 10.90 16.15 7.56
N ALA A 232 9.87 16.82 8.09
CA ALA A 232 9.28 17.97 7.43
C ALA A 232 10.10 19.24 7.63
N GLN A 233 10.62 19.79 6.53
CA GLN A 233 11.22 21.15 6.50
C GLN A 233 10.13 22.21 6.39
N ARG A 234 9.09 21.95 5.59
CA ARG A 234 7.90 22.78 5.41
C ARG A 234 6.67 21.90 5.25
N ALA A 235 5.52 22.44 5.59
CA ALA A 235 4.26 21.76 5.35
C ALA A 235 3.12 22.73 5.03
N TRP A 236 2.21 22.26 4.16
CA TRP A 236 0.96 22.94 3.82
C TRP A 236 -0.19 22.00 4.08
N ALA A 237 -1.19 22.48 4.81
CA ALA A 237 -2.45 21.78 5.04
C ALA A 237 -3.51 22.36 4.09
N VAL A 238 -4.23 21.46 3.42
CA VAL A 238 -5.23 21.83 2.41
C VAL A 238 -6.59 21.23 2.74
N SER A 239 -7.66 21.89 2.26
CA SER A 239 -9.03 21.38 2.40
C SER A 239 -9.27 20.21 1.44
N LEU A 240 -9.99 19.17 1.91
CA LEU A 240 -10.56 18.15 1.04
C LEU A 240 -12.04 18.44 0.80
N LEU A 241 -12.42 18.68 -0.45
CA LEU A 241 -13.79 19.07 -0.85
C LEU A 241 -14.73 17.85 -0.97
N CYS A 242 -14.70 16.94 0.04
CA CYS A 242 -15.59 15.80 0.11
C CYS A 242 -16.38 15.82 1.44
N ARG A 243 -17.44 14.99 1.54
CA ARG A 243 -18.36 14.98 2.69
C ARG A 243 -17.70 14.87 4.06
N ARG A 244 -16.53 14.19 4.14
CA ARG A 244 -15.77 13.97 5.39
C ARG A 244 -14.43 14.68 5.38
N GLY A 245 -14.19 15.58 4.42
CA GLY A 245 -12.93 16.30 4.31
C GLY A 245 -12.79 17.37 5.37
N LEU A 246 -11.62 17.48 5.98
CA LEU A 246 -11.29 18.60 6.85
C LEU A 246 -11.04 19.87 6.06
N ALA A 247 -11.42 21.03 6.62
CA ALA A 247 -10.95 22.33 6.16
C ALA A 247 -9.45 22.48 6.45
N ALA A 248 -8.74 23.31 5.67
CA ALA A 248 -7.29 23.51 5.76
C ALA A 248 -6.84 23.92 7.16
N GLU A 249 -7.58 24.82 7.81
CA GLU A 249 -7.29 25.33 9.15
C GLU A 249 -7.40 24.22 10.21
N GLU A 250 -8.45 23.41 10.13
CA GLU A 250 -8.65 22.28 11.04
C GLU A 250 -7.61 21.18 10.79
N ALA A 251 -7.27 20.90 9.52
CA ALA A 251 -6.20 19.99 9.16
C ALA A 251 -4.84 20.43 9.72
N ALA A 252 -4.52 21.74 9.60
CA ALA A 252 -3.31 22.32 10.19
C ALA A 252 -3.31 22.23 11.72
N LEU A 253 -4.45 22.53 12.37
CA LEU A 253 -4.59 22.42 13.83
C LEU A 253 -4.33 21.01 14.33
N ARG A 254 -4.99 20.00 13.74
CA ARG A 254 -4.80 18.59 14.13
C ARG A 254 -3.39 18.07 13.82
N ALA A 255 -2.81 18.49 12.70
CA ALA A 255 -1.42 18.19 12.38
C ALA A 255 -0.46 18.80 13.41
N GLY A 256 -0.74 20.01 13.89
CA GLY A 256 -0.01 20.68 14.97
C GLY A 256 -0.01 19.90 16.28
N MET A 257 -1.09 19.22 16.63
CA MET A 257 -1.16 18.30 17.79
C MET A 257 -0.21 17.09 17.64
N GLY A 258 0.13 16.72 16.40
CA GLY A 258 1.11 15.69 16.07
C GLY A 258 2.54 16.20 15.95
N GLY A 259 2.77 17.51 16.10
CA GLY A 259 4.10 18.13 16.02
C GLY A 259 4.42 18.78 14.68
N LEU A 260 3.52 18.77 13.69
CA LEU A 260 3.74 19.37 12.36
C LEU A 260 3.21 20.80 12.30
N SER A 261 4.10 21.77 12.11
CA SER A 261 3.69 23.14 11.78
C SER A 261 3.36 23.23 10.29
N ALA A 262 2.08 23.35 9.95
CA ALA A 262 1.61 23.43 8.57
C ALA A 262 0.87 24.77 8.30
N LYS A 263 1.13 25.38 7.15
CA LYS A 263 0.42 26.56 6.66
C LYS A 263 -0.91 26.13 6.03
N ALA A 264 -2.02 26.60 6.53
CA ALA A 264 -3.33 26.39 5.90
C ALA A 264 -3.48 27.27 4.65
N CYS A 265 -3.82 26.64 3.51
CA CYS A 265 -4.05 27.36 2.25
C CYS A 265 -4.82 26.49 1.24
N SER A 266 -5.10 27.01 0.03
CA SER A 266 -5.69 26.24 -1.05
C SER A 266 -4.69 25.24 -1.63
N LEU A 267 -5.19 24.15 -2.24
CA LEU A 267 -4.35 23.12 -2.84
C LEU A 267 -3.45 23.69 -3.94
N LYS A 268 -3.97 24.57 -4.80
CA LYS A 268 -3.16 25.26 -5.83
C LYS A 268 -2.04 26.09 -5.25
N ALA A 269 -2.31 26.85 -4.17
CA ALA A 269 -1.29 27.65 -3.51
C ALA A 269 -0.22 26.75 -2.85
N ALA A 270 -0.63 25.69 -2.16
CA ALA A 270 0.27 24.71 -1.57
C ALA A 270 1.19 24.09 -2.63
N TRP A 271 0.60 23.66 -3.76
CA TRP A 271 1.34 23.05 -4.86
C TRP A 271 2.37 24.02 -5.46
N GLN A 272 1.97 25.25 -5.74
CA GLN A 272 2.86 26.28 -6.29
C GLN A 272 4.03 26.60 -5.34
N GLU A 273 3.72 26.84 -4.05
CA GLU A 273 4.74 27.16 -3.05
C GLU A 273 5.70 25.99 -2.79
N ALA A 274 5.17 24.76 -2.69
CA ALA A 274 5.97 23.56 -2.48
C ALA A 274 6.85 23.25 -3.70
N SER A 275 6.31 23.38 -4.92
CA SER A 275 7.05 23.19 -6.15
C SER A 275 8.19 24.21 -6.30
N ALA A 276 7.90 25.48 -6.04
CA ALA A 276 8.91 26.55 -6.08
C ALA A 276 10.04 26.27 -5.06
N TRP A 277 9.68 25.89 -3.82
CA TRP A 277 10.66 25.53 -2.80
C TRP A 277 11.53 24.33 -3.20
N ALA A 278 10.95 23.32 -3.84
CA ALA A 278 11.71 22.15 -4.30
C ALA A 278 12.66 22.48 -5.47
N GLN A 279 12.31 23.47 -6.31
CA GLN A 279 13.16 23.91 -7.42
C GLN A 279 14.32 24.80 -7.01
N GLU A 280 14.27 25.44 -5.82
CA GLU A 280 15.34 26.31 -5.34
C GLU A 280 16.67 25.59 -5.11
N GLU A 281 16.63 24.28 -4.76
CA GLU A 281 17.83 23.51 -4.41
C GLU A 281 17.71 22.05 -4.81
N ALA A 282 18.74 21.55 -5.50
CA ALA A 282 18.84 20.12 -5.81
C ALA A 282 18.94 19.30 -4.53
N GLY A 283 18.09 18.26 -4.41
CA GLY A 283 18.01 17.47 -3.18
C GLY A 283 16.72 17.69 -2.40
N ARG A 284 15.93 18.71 -2.75
CA ARG A 284 14.60 18.91 -2.19
C ARG A 284 13.53 18.10 -2.91
N MET A 285 12.51 17.70 -2.15
CA MET A 285 11.37 16.97 -2.67
C MET A 285 10.09 17.33 -1.94
N VAL A 286 8.95 17.11 -2.60
CA VAL A 286 7.62 17.30 -2.05
C VAL A 286 6.95 15.93 -1.89
N VAL A 287 6.32 15.68 -0.74
CA VAL A 287 5.47 14.51 -0.51
C VAL A 287 4.04 14.99 -0.29
N VAL A 288 3.12 14.50 -1.11
CA VAL A 288 1.67 14.76 -1.00
C VAL A 288 1.04 13.56 -0.34
N CYS A 289 0.46 13.70 0.87
CA CYS A 289 -0.02 12.55 1.64
C CYS A 289 -1.18 12.90 2.61
N GLY A 290 -1.72 11.88 3.29
CA GLY A 290 -2.76 12.02 4.30
C GLY A 290 -4.14 11.55 3.85
N SER A 291 -4.37 11.40 2.53
CA SER A 291 -5.62 10.83 2.01
C SER A 291 -5.51 10.50 0.51
N LEU A 292 -6.16 9.43 0.07
CA LEU A 292 -6.37 9.17 -1.36
C LEU A 292 -7.25 10.25 -2.02
N TYR A 293 -8.20 10.84 -1.27
CA TYR A 293 -9.01 11.97 -1.78
C TYR A 293 -8.18 13.22 -2.10
N LEU A 294 -7.01 13.38 -1.48
CA LEU A 294 -6.09 14.46 -1.84
C LEU A 294 -5.50 14.26 -3.24
N MET A 295 -5.25 13.03 -3.62
CA MET A 295 -4.75 12.70 -4.97
C MET A 295 -5.83 12.95 -6.02
N GLU A 296 -7.09 12.57 -5.73
CA GLU A 296 -8.26 12.88 -6.57
C GLU A 296 -8.39 14.40 -6.75
N ALA A 297 -8.32 15.17 -5.67
CA ALA A 297 -8.36 16.63 -5.72
C ALA A 297 -7.22 17.23 -6.57
N CYS A 298 -6.00 16.64 -6.53
CA CYS A 298 -4.91 17.07 -7.41
C CYS A 298 -5.22 16.86 -8.90
N VAL A 299 -5.94 15.79 -9.25
CA VAL A 299 -6.38 15.55 -10.64
C VAL A 299 -7.50 16.52 -11.02
N GLU A 300 -8.50 16.70 -10.18
CA GLU A 300 -9.63 17.62 -10.42
C GLU A 300 -9.17 19.07 -10.61
N GLU A 301 -8.16 19.51 -9.85
CA GLU A 301 -7.57 20.84 -9.99
C GLU A 301 -6.57 20.97 -11.16
N GLY A 302 -6.34 19.90 -11.93
CA GLY A 302 -5.43 19.89 -13.08
C GLY A 302 -3.94 19.94 -12.70
N LEU A 303 -3.59 19.56 -11.49
CA LEU A 303 -2.20 19.50 -10.99
C LEU A 303 -1.52 18.19 -11.36
N LEU A 304 -2.31 17.13 -11.59
CA LEU A 304 -1.88 15.81 -12.02
C LEU A 304 -2.73 15.32 -13.17
N HIS A 305 -2.14 14.49 -14.03
CA HIS A 305 -2.87 13.82 -15.11
C HIS A 305 -3.61 12.58 -14.59
N ALA A 306 -4.88 12.42 -14.98
CA ALA A 306 -5.71 11.27 -14.60
C ALA A 306 -5.10 9.92 -15.05
N GLU A 307 -4.35 9.92 -16.14
CA GLU A 307 -3.65 8.73 -16.68
C GLU A 307 -2.66 8.10 -15.68
N LEU A 308 -2.14 8.87 -14.72
CA LEU A 308 -1.26 8.37 -13.65
C LEU A 308 -1.97 7.35 -12.76
N PHE A 309 -3.30 7.37 -12.71
CA PHE A 309 -4.14 6.55 -11.85
C PHE A 309 -4.92 5.47 -12.62
N GLN A 310 -4.73 5.38 -13.93
CA GLN A 310 -5.30 4.31 -14.73
C GLN A 310 -4.45 3.05 -14.58
N PHE A 311 -5.10 1.96 -14.20
CA PHE A 311 -4.50 0.63 -14.26
C PHE A 311 -4.48 0.19 -15.73
N ALA A 312 -3.32 -0.27 -16.21
CA ALA A 312 -3.15 -0.78 -17.56
C ALA A 312 -3.87 -2.11 -17.74
#